data_ae39cdcee8af25b55a7752972b55b1bc
#
_entry.id   ae39cdcee8af25b55a7752972b55b1bc
#
_cell.length_a   1.000
_cell.length_b   1.000
_cell.length_c   1.000
_cell.angle_alpha   90.00
_cell.angle_beta   90.00
_cell.angle_gamma   90.00
#
_symmetry.space_group_name_H-M   'P 1'
#
loop_
_entity.id
_entity.type
_entity.pdbx_description
1 polymer ?
#
loop_
_entity_poly.entity_id
_entity_poly.type
_entity_poly.pdbx_seq_one_letter_code
_entity_poly.pdbx_strand_id
1 'polypeptide(L)'
;EREYTDSYFFGYVATNQTRSNKTLSNAVKDIYEAFIKQINLDYEEGLLEEKYEAFKNIMQEYKDGILLFELTDKKVWTRAVKDTLGLKSFYESNKSKYMWNERADVDVFSCTSAKTKKLAMKLAKKGKSTKEILNRCNAKDPIAVSIESKKLEKSKDSLLDQINMEKGVFKIEEGEQQHKFVRVNEILAPSQKLLDDNRGVITSDYQNYLEESWIKGLKNTYLVQIYDDNVARLYNDQ
;
A
#
# COMPACT_ATOMS: atom_id res chain seq x y z
N GLU A 1 -14.00 -38.35 -29.08
CA GLU A 1 -12.70 -38.73 -29.65
C GLU A 1 -12.09 -37.51 -30.35
N ARG A 2 -10.81 -37.24 -30.07
CA ARG A 2 -10.05 -36.24 -30.82
C ARG A 2 -9.13 -36.95 -31.80
N GLU A 3 -9.17 -36.53 -33.04
CA GLU A 3 -8.25 -37.00 -34.08
C GLU A 3 -7.05 -36.07 -34.17
N TYR A 4 -5.86 -36.64 -34.20
CA TYR A 4 -4.60 -35.91 -34.35
C TYR A 4 -3.99 -36.29 -35.67
N THR A 5 -3.72 -35.29 -36.52
CA THR A 5 -3.10 -35.47 -37.84
C THR A 5 -1.59 -35.50 -37.76
N ASP A 6 -0.93 -36.01 -38.80
CA ASP A 6 0.52 -35.98 -38.97
C ASP A 6 1.08 -34.56 -38.81
N SER A 7 0.36 -33.54 -39.27
CA SER A 7 0.73 -32.13 -39.16
C SER A 7 0.85 -31.70 -37.70
N TYR A 8 0.02 -32.23 -36.80
CA TYR A 8 0.06 -31.94 -35.39
C TYR A 8 1.33 -32.52 -34.73
N PHE A 9 1.67 -33.76 -35.11
CA PHE A 9 2.90 -34.40 -34.64
C PHE A 9 4.15 -33.67 -35.17
N PHE A 10 4.21 -33.30 -36.44
CA PHE A 10 5.34 -32.55 -36.98
C PHE A 10 5.48 -31.15 -36.36
N GLY A 11 4.37 -30.49 -36.01
CA GLY A 11 4.40 -29.25 -35.23
C GLY A 11 5.03 -29.42 -33.84
N TYR A 12 4.64 -30.51 -33.16
CA TYR A 12 5.26 -30.88 -31.89
C TYR A 12 6.75 -31.16 -32.00
N VAL A 13 7.16 -31.93 -33.02
CA VAL A 13 8.57 -32.22 -33.32
C VAL A 13 9.36 -30.93 -33.56
N ALA A 14 8.85 -30.03 -34.37
CA ALA A 14 9.52 -28.75 -34.65
C ALA A 14 9.82 -27.92 -33.40
N THR A 15 8.94 -27.99 -32.40
CA THR A 15 9.08 -27.20 -31.16
C THR A 15 9.90 -27.91 -30.08
N ASN A 16 9.84 -29.25 -30.04
CA ASN A 16 10.38 -30.04 -28.92
C ASN A 16 11.61 -30.89 -29.27
N GLN A 17 12.03 -30.94 -30.54
CA GLN A 17 13.21 -31.68 -30.91
C GLN A 17 14.47 -31.09 -30.29
N THR A 18 15.33 -31.98 -29.76
CA THR A 18 16.62 -31.61 -29.20
C THR A 18 17.72 -32.42 -29.89
N ARG A 19 18.95 -31.85 -29.96
CA ARG A 19 20.11 -32.55 -30.50
C ARG A 19 20.38 -33.80 -29.66
N SER A 20 20.44 -34.96 -30.31
CA SER A 20 20.65 -36.25 -29.66
C SER A 20 21.73 -37.06 -30.38
N ASN A 21 22.49 -37.86 -29.64
CA ASN A 21 23.46 -38.82 -30.18
C ASN A 21 22.82 -40.18 -30.53
N LYS A 22 21.48 -40.28 -30.42
CA LYS A 22 20.74 -41.49 -30.75
C LYS A 22 20.61 -41.69 -32.27
N THR A 23 20.35 -42.91 -32.68
CA THR A 23 19.95 -43.16 -34.08
C THR A 23 18.65 -42.43 -34.38
N LEU A 24 18.42 -42.06 -35.65
CA LEU A 24 17.21 -41.32 -36.05
C LEU A 24 15.95 -42.09 -35.65
N SER A 25 15.89 -43.40 -35.83
CA SER A 25 14.76 -44.24 -35.44
C SER A 25 14.44 -44.13 -33.94
N ASN A 26 15.47 -44.19 -33.10
CA ASN A 26 15.27 -44.09 -31.65
C ASN A 26 14.86 -42.67 -31.24
N ALA A 27 15.42 -41.64 -31.86
CA ALA A 27 15.05 -40.25 -31.59
C ALA A 27 13.61 -39.97 -31.99
N VAL A 28 13.14 -40.49 -33.14
CA VAL A 28 11.75 -40.37 -33.59
C VAL A 28 10.80 -41.12 -32.62
N LYS A 29 11.18 -42.30 -32.17
CA LYS A 29 10.38 -43.08 -31.23
C LYS A 29 10.23 -42.32 -29.89
N ASP A 30 11.31 -41.83 -29.34
CA ASP A 30 11.25 -41.09 -28.06
C ASP A 30 10.37 -39.84 -28.13
N ILE A 31 10.48 -39.06 -29.22
CA ILE A 31 9.67 -37.86 -29.38
C ILE A 31 8.20 -38.18 -29.65
N TYR A 32 7.93 -39.32 -30.33
CA TYR A 32 6.56 -39.79 -30.52
C TYR A 32 5.92 -40.24 -29.19
N GLU A 33 6.65 -40.99 -28.36
CA GLU A 33 6.17 -41.38 -27.01
C GLU A 33 5.91 -40.17 -26.13
N ALA A 34 6.77 -39.15 -26.19
CA ALA A 34 6.56 -37.90 -25.48
C ALA A 34 5.33 -37.14 -26.00
N PHE A 35 5.14 -37.11 -27.32
CA PHE A 35 3.95 -36.54 -27.94
C PHE A 35 2.66 -37.21 -27.49
N ILE A 36 2.61 -38.57 -27.56
CA ILE A 36 1.44 -39.32 -27.10
C ILE A 36 1.11 -39.05 -25.64
N LYS A 37 2.15 -38.99 -24.79
CA LYS A 37 1.98 -38.64 -23.39
C LYS A 37 1.37 -37.23 -23.22
N GLN A 38 1.88 -36.25 -23.97
CA GLN A 38 1.42 -34.86 -23.87
C GLN A 38 -0.03 -34.74 -24.32
N ILE A 39 -0.40 -35.30 -25.49
CA ILE A 39 -1.79 -35.19 -25.99
C ILE A 39 -2.80 -35.89 -25.08
N ASN A 40 -2.39 -37.00 -24.41
CA ASN A 40 -3.26 -37.65 -23.43
C ASN A 40 -3.47 -36.78 -22.20
N LEU A 41 -2.41 -36.09 -21.72
CA LEU A 41 -2.53 -35.15 -20.61
C LEU A 41 -3.40 -33.95 -20.98
N ASP A 42 -3.18 -33.36 -22.16
CA ASP A 42 -3.96 -32.22 -22.64
C ASP A 42 -5.45 -32.59 -22.84
N TYR A 43 -5.70 -33.83 -23.27
CA TYR A 43 -7.06 -34.34 -23.39
C TYR A 43 -7.75 -34.50 -22.04
N GLU A 44 -7.08 -35.13 -21.09
CA GLU A 44 -7.60 -35.28 -19.73
C GLU A 44 -7.77 -33.92 -19.03
N GLU A 45 -6.83 -33.00 -19.20
CA GLU A 45 -6.92 -31.65 -18.67
C GLU A 45 -8.14 -30.91 -19.20
N GLY A 46 -8.40 -31.04 -20.51
CA GLY A 46 -9.58 -30.44 -21.14
C GLY A 46 -10.93 -31.00 -20.65
N LEU A 47 -10.93 -32.18 -20.01
CA LEU A 47 -12.12 -32.82 -19.46
C LEU A 47 -12.29 -32.61 -17.94
N LEU A 48 -11.34 -31.99 -17.26
CA LEU A 48 -11.37 -31.86 -15.79
C LEU A 48 -12.62 -31.12 -15.29
N GLU A 49 -13.01 -30.04 -15.97
CA GLU A 49 -14.23 -29.30 -15.61
C GLU A 49 -15.52 -30.12 -15.82
N GLU A 50 -15.52 -31.09 -16.75
CA GLU A 50 -16.67 -31.96 -16.99
C GLU A 50 -16.71 -33.15 -16.03
N LYS A 51 -15.53 -33.73 -15.71
CA LYS A 51 -15.39 -34.91 -14.86
C LYS A 51 -15.50 -34.61 -13.37
N TYR A 52 -15.03 -33.43 -12.92
CA TYR A 52 -14.92 -33.09 -11.52
C TYR A 52 -15.62 -31.76 -11.22
N GLU A 53 -16.78 -31.85 -10.58
CA GLU A 53 -17.58 -30.67 -10.21
C GLU A 53 -16.83 -29.71 -9.28
N ALA A 54 -16.05 -30.24 -8.32
CA ALA A 54 -15.22 -29.42 -7.43
C ALA A 54 -14.19 -28.60 -8.22
N PHE A 55 -13.55 -29.18 -9.23
CA PHE A 55 -12.60 -28.48 -10.09
C PHE A 55 -13.31 -27.40 -10.93
N LYS A 56 -14.47 -27.72 -11.51
CA LYS A 56 -15.29 -26.74 -12.24
C LYS A 56 -15.66 -25.54 -11.38
N ASN A 57 -16.08 -25.77 -10.15
CA ASN A 57 -16.43 -24.69 -9.22
C ASN A 57 -15.24 -23.80 -8.90
N ILE A 58 -14.06 -24.38 -8.64
CA ILE A 58 -12.82 -23.62 -8.44
C ILE A 58 -12.46 -22.80 -9.67
N MET A 59 -12.54 -23.38 -10.88
CA MET A 59 -12.23 -22.67 -12.12
C MET A 59 -13.20 -21.52 -12.37
N GLN A 60 -14.49 -21.72 -12.05
CA GLN A 60 -15.49 -20.65 -12.15
C GLN A 60 -15.19 -19.52 -11.15
N GLU A 61 -14.86 -19.85 -9.90
CA GLU A 61 -14.46 -18.88 -8.88
C GLU A 61 -13.24 -18.05 -9.31
N TYR A 62 -12.23 -18.68 -9.90
CA TYR A 62 -11.08 -17.99 -10.49
C TYR A 62 -11.46 -17.03 -11.62
N LYS A 63 -12.30 -17.49 -12.57
CA LYS A 63 -12.78 -16.66 -13.68
C LYS A 63 -13.55 -15.44 -13.16
N ASP A 64 -14.47 -15.66 -12.23
CA ASP A 64 -15.28 -14.58 -11.63
C ASP A 64 -14.41 -13.62 -10.81
N GLY A 65 -13.44 -14.13 -10.06
CA GLY A 65 -12.48 -13.32 -9.31
C GLY A 65 -11.63 -12.41 -10.20
N ILE A 66 -11.10 -12.93 -11.31
CA ILE A 66 -10.33 -12.15 -12.27
C ILE A 66 -11.19 -11.06 -12.92
N LEU A 67 -12.42 -11.40 -13.33
CA LEU A 67 -13.35 -10.44 -13.93
C LEU A 67 -13.74 -9.34 -12.93
N LEU A 68 -14.02 -9.71 -11.69
CA LEU A 68 -14.36 -8.76 -10.63
C LEU A 68 -13.18 -7.83 -10.34
N PHE A 69 -11.97 -8.38 -10.23
CA PHE A 69 -10.74 -7.60 -10.00
C PHE A 69 -10.54 -6.57 -11.11
N GLU A 70 -10.58 -6.99 -12.38
CA GLU A 70 -10.38 -6.11 -13.53
C GLU A 70 -11.47 -5.02 -13.60
N LEU A 71 -12.71 -5.37 -13.29
CA LEU A 71 -13.82 -4.42 -13.27
C LEU A 71 -13.67 -3.41 -12.12
N THR A 72 -13.29 -3.87 -10.92
CA THR A 72 -13.06 -3.02 -9.75
C THR A 72 -11.88 -2.08 -9.99
N ASP A 73 -10.79 -2.58 -10.57
CA ASP A 73 -9.64 -1.75 -10.93
C ASP A 73 -10.05 -0.60 -11.86
N LYS A 74 -10.78 -0.90 -12.92
CA LYS A 74 -11.25 0.10 -13.89
C LYS A 74 -12.24 1.10 -13.31
N LYS A 75 -13.20 0.62 -12.50
CA LYS A 75 -14.32 1.43 -12.00
C LYS A 75 -13.93 2.26 -10.77
N VAL A 76 -12.99 1.75 -9.95
CA VAL A 76 -12.65 2.33 -8.65
C VAL A 76 -11.17 2.72 -8.59
N TRP A 77 -10.24 1.76 -8.57
CA TRP A 77 -8.86 2.03 -8.17
C TRP A 77 -8.09 2.87 -9.19
N THR A 78 -8.02 2.41 -10.43
CA THR A 78 -7.37 3.17 -11.52
C THR A 78 -8.09 4.50 -11.76
N ARG A 79 -9.43 4.52 -11.65
CA ARG A 79 -10.21 5.76 -11.80
C ARG A 79 -9.86 6.76 -10.70
N ALA A 80 -9.82 6.35 -9.43
CA ALA A 80 -9.51 7.25 -8.32
C ALA A 80 -8.13 7.93 -8.45
N VAL A 81 -7.17 7.24 -9.07
CA VAL A 81 -5.81 7.78 -9.31
C VAL A 81 -5.77 8.71 -10.53
N LYS A 82 -6.49 8.36 -11.60
CA LYS A 82 -6.45 9.09 -12.88
C LYS A 82 -7.42 10.28 -12.96
N ASP A 83 -8.56 10.20 -12.28
CA ASP A 83 -9.59 11.23 -12.28
C ASP A 83 -9.24 12.37 -11.32
N THR A 84 -8.31 13.21 -11.73
CA THR A 84 -7.84 14.35 -10.93
C THR A 84 -8.95 15.39 -10.69
N LEU A 85 -9.88 15.54 -11.62
CA LEU A 85 -11.00 16.48 -11.48
C LEU A 85 -12.03 15.96 -10.47
N GLY A 86 -12.37 14.68 -10.55
CA GLY A 86 -13.26 14.01 -9.59
C GLY A 86 -12.68 14.03 -8.18
N LEU A 87 -11.38 13.70 -8.03
CA LEU A 87 -10.68 13.75 -6.75
C LEU A 87 -10.71 15.16 -6.15
N LYS A 88 -10.46 16.18 -6.95
CA LYS A 88 -10.52 17.58 -6.50
C LYS A 88 -11.94 17.96 -6.07
N SER A 89 -12.95 17.61 -6.84
CA SER A 89 -14.36 17.90 -6.52
C SER A 89 -14.78 17.18 -5.22
N PHE A 90 -14.38 15.92 -5.06
CA PHE A 90 -14.61 15.15 -3.84
C PHE A 90 -13.96 15.82 -2.62
N TYR A 91 -12.69 16.22 -2.75
CA TYR A 91 -11.99 16.94 -1.69
C TYR A 91 -12.69 18.25 -1.33
N GLU A 92 -13.07 19.09 -2.31
CA GLU A 92 -13.78 20.36 -2.09
C GLU A 92 -15.09 20.14 -1.31
N SER A 93 -15.83 19.10 -1.63
CA SER A 93 -17.09 18.76 -0.97
C SER A 93 -16.92 18.15 0.45
N ASN A 94 -15.72 17.68 0.77
CA ASN A 94 -15.41 17.00 2.04
C ASN A 94 -14.31 17.72 2.85
N LYS A 95 -14.02 18.97 2.56
CA LYS A 95 -12.93 19.75 3.19
C LYS A 95 -12.94 19.67 4.72
N SER A 96 -14.11 19.73 5.34
CA SER A 96 -14.27 19.70 6.79
C SER A 96 -13.76 18.40 7.45
N LYS A 97 -13.62 17.32 6.70
CA LYS A 97 -13.04 16.05 7.18
C LYS A 97 -11.51 16.10 7.25
N TYR A 98 -10.88 16.98 6.49
CA TYR A 98 -9.42 17.03 6.33
C TYR A 98 -8.84 18.23 7.05
N MET A 99 -8.79 18.15 8.37
CA MET A 99 -8.27 19.21 9.21
C MET A 99 -7.00 18.77 9.95
N TRP A 100 -6.04 19.67 10.03
CA TRP A 100 -4.98 19.58 11.03
C TRP A 100 -5.53 20.02 12.38
N ASN A 101 -5.28 19.24 13.41
CA ASN A 101 -5.42 19.72 14.77
C ASN A 101 -4.36 20.78 15.09
N GLU A 102 -4.38 21.31 16.29
CA GLU A 102 -3.31 22.17 16.80
C GLU A 102 -1.95 21.47 16.66
N ARG A 103 -0.95 22.18 16.12
CA ARG A 103 0.40 21.66 15.85
C ARG A 103 1.43 22.58 16.46
N ALA A 104 2.57 22.01 16.85
CA ALA A 104 3.74 22.77 17.22
C ALA A 104 4.81 22.67 16.12
N ASP A 105 5.33 23.81 15.69
CA ASP A 105 6.57 23.88 14.90
C ASP A 105 7.75 23.80 15.87
N VAL A 106 8.51 22.71 15.79
CA VAL A 106 9.53 22.38 16.75
C VAL A 106 10.88 22.08 16.11
N ASP A 107 11.93 22.44 16.83
CA ASP A 107 13.27 21.92 16.57
C ASP A 107 13.62 20.92 17.67
N VAL A 108 13.90 19.69 17.29
CA VAL A 108 14.38 18.63 18.17
C VAL A 108 15.90 18.61 18.13
N PHE A 109 16.51 18.86 19.26
CA PHE A 109 17.96 18.86 19.43
C PHE A 109 18.40 17.53 20.02
N SER A 110 19.33 16.85 19.36
CA SER A 110 20.03 15.68 19.88
C SER A 110 21.48 16.00 20.08
N CYS A 111 22.00 15.79 21.31
CA CYS A 111 23.34 16.15 21.71
C CYS A 111 24.12 14.90 22.15
N THR A 112 25.44 14.88 21.91
CA THR A 112 26.32 13.76 22.28
C THR A 112 26.69 13.73 23.74
N SER A 113 26.50 14.84 24.48
CA SER A 113 26.84 14.94 25.90
C SER A 113 25.96 15.92 26.65
N ALA A 114 25.88 15.76 27.97
CA ALA A 114 25.20 16.71 28.88
C ALA A 114 25.78 18.12 28.80
N LYS A 115 27.09 18.25 28.59
CA LYS A 115 27.78 19.55 28.45
C LYS A 115 27.33 20.25 27.18
N THR A 116 27.27 19.52 26.06
CA THR A 116 26.82 20.05 24.79
C THR A 116 25.33 20.40 24.83
N LYS A 117 24.48 19.54 25.45
CA LYS A 117 23.06 19.84 25.71
C LYS A 117 22.88 21.16 26.47
N LYS A 118 23.64 21.37 27.55
CA LYS A 118 23.58 22.60 28.38
C LYS A 118 23.95 23.85 27.58
N LEU A 119 24.98 23.77 26.73
CA LEU A 119 25.39 24.86 25.84
C LEU A 119 24.33 25.15 24.77
N ALA A 120 23.91 24.16 24.04
CA ALA A 120 22.90 24.29 22.99
C ALA A 120 21.58 24.86 23.53
N MET A 121 21.13 24.35 24.68
CA MET A 121 19.92 24.81 25.35
C MET A 121 20.02 26.27 25.82
N LYS A 122 21.20 26.70 26.32
CA LYS A 122 21.46 28.10 26.68
C LYS A 122 21.38 29.03 25.46
N LEU A 123 21.90 28.60 24.31
CA LEU A 123 21.84 29.35 23.07
C LEU A 123 20.41 29.41 22.52
N ALA A 124 19.69 28.30 22.56
CA ALA A 124 18.29 28.23 22.16
C ALA A 124 17.40 29.15 23.01
N LYS A 125 17.55 29.15 24.32
CA LYS A 125 16.86 30.08 25.24
C LYS A 125 17.18 31.56 24.99
N LYS A 126 18.36 31.86 24.44
CA LYS A 126 18.74 33.23 24.03
C LYS A 126 18.21 33.61 22.63
N GLY A 127 17.37 32.78 22.02
CA GLY A 127 16.78 33.03 20.70
C GLY A 127 17.76 32.91 19.53
N LYS A 128 18.91 32.22 19.71
CA LYS A 128 19.87 32.01 18.63
C LYS A 128 19.27 31.08 17.54
N SER A 129 19.60 31.35 16.28
CA SER A 129 19.18 30.53 15.17
C SER A 129 19.78 29.13 15.23
N THR A 130 19.13 28.15 14.60
CA THR A 130 19.63 26.77 14.49
C THR A 130 21.05 26.74 13.91
N LYS A 131 21.29 27.56 12.86
CA LYS A 131 22.62 27.69 12.23
C LYS A 131 23.68 28.21 13.16
N GLU A 132 23.38 29.22 13.99
CA GLU A 132 24.34 29.74 15.00
C GLU A 132 24.61 28.72 16.07
N ILE A 133 23.60 27.97 16.52
CA ILE A 133 23.75 26.91 17.53
C ILE A 133 24.65 25.81 17.01
N LEU A 134 24.39 25.31 15.80
CA LEU A 134 25.21 24.28 15.15
C LEU A 134 26.65 24.75 14.99
N ASN A 135 26.89 25.96 14.46
CA ASN A 135 28.26 26.49 14.28
C ASN A 135 29.04 26.58 15.59
N ARG A 136 28.38 26.95 16.68
CA ARG A 136 29.06 27.08 17.99
C ARG A 136 29.26 25.75 18.71
N CYS A 137 28.26 24.85 18.62
CA CYS A 137 28.34 23.59 19.34
C CYS A 137 29.20 22.57 18.58
N ASN A 138 29.22 22.61 17.24
CA ASN A 138 29.92 21.68 16.38
C ASN A 138 31.32 22.17 15.94
N ALA A 139 31.81 23.29 16.51
CA ALA A 139 33.10 23.86 16.14
C ALA A 139 34.31 22.91 16.38
N LYS A 140 34.23 22.02 17.37
CA LYS A 140 35.27 21.04 17.70
C LYS A 140 34.92 19.62 17.33
N ASP A 141 33.67 19.29 17.28
CA ASP A 141 33.10 17.98 16.94
C ASP A 141 31.88 18.18 16.06
N PRO A 142 31.96 17.86 14.74
CA PRO A 142 30.90 18.14 13.79
C PRO A 142 29.54 17.49 14.07
N ILE A 143 29.53 16.45 14.91
CA ILE A 143 28.33 15.69 15.27
C ILE A 143 27.86 15.96 16.71
N ALA A 144 28.48 16.92 17.43
CA ALA A 144 28.16 17.20 18.81
C ALA A 144 26.68 17.55 19.04
N VAL A 145 26.03 18.22 18.08
CA VAL A 145 24.60 18.53 18.07
C VAL A 145 24.02 18.28 16.68
N SER A 146 22.91 17.58 16.63
CA SER A 146 22.03 17.52 15.44
C SER A 146 20.68 18.17 15.76
N ILE A 147 20.06 18.77 14.76
CA ILE A 147 18.79 19.47 14.89
C ILE A 147 17.87 18.98 13.78
N GLU A 148 16.68 18.54 14.17
CA GLU A 148 15.61 18.14 13.26
C GLU A 148 14.41 19.06 13.46
N SER A 149 14.04 19.83 12.43
CA SER A 149 12.85 20.69 12.45
C SER A 149 11.65 19.94 11.92
N LYS A 150 10.55 19.92 12.67
CA LYS A 150 9.31 19.24 12.29
C LYS A 150 8.06 19.91 12.86
N LYS A 151 6.92 19.65 12.22
CA LYS A 151 5.61 20.07 12.71
C LYS A 151 4.92 18.87 13.32
N LEU A 152 4.70 18.90 14.61
CA LEU A 152 4.08 17.82 15.38
C LEU A 152 2.61 18.16 15.65
N GLU A 153 1.73 17.19 15.51
CA GLU A 153 0.29 17.35 15.75
C GLU A 153 -0.04 16.88 17.17
N LYS A 154 -0.77 17.71 17.90
CA LYS A 154 -1.26 17.37 19.25
C LYS A 154 -2.00 16.04 19.23
N SER A 155 -1.77 15.20 20.21
CA SER A 155 -2.38 13.87 20.37
C SER A 155 -1.93 12.79 19.37
N LYS A 156 -0.95 13.08 18.51
CA LYS A 156 -0.36 12.09 17.60
C LYS A 156 1.11 11.80 17.88
N ASP A 157 1.78 12.68 18.57
CA ASP A 157 3.19 12.54 18.88
C ASP A 157 3.42 12.64 20.39
N SER A 158 3.95 11.56 20.99
CA SER A 158 4.23 11.46 22.42
C SER A 158 5.23 12.50 22.93
N LEU A 159 5.98 13.12 22.03
CA LEU A 159 6.91 14.18 22.38
C LEU A 159 6.17 15.45 22.83
N LEU A 160 4.98 15.71 22.25
CA LEU A 160 4.13 16.83 22.65
C LEU A 160 3.45 16.59 24.00
N ASP A 161 3.29 15.33 24.43
CA ASP A 161 2.74 15.01 25.75
C ASP A 161 3.69 15.40 26.89
N GLN A 162 4.99 15.51 26.59
CA GLN A 162 6.05 15.87 27.56
C GLN A 162 6.33 17.37 27.64
N ILE A 163 5.72 18.17 26.76
CA ILE A 163 5.95 19.61 26.67
C ILE A 163 4.64 20.39 26.68
N ASN A 164 4.67 21.59 27.21
CA ASN A 164 3.53 22.49 27.08
C ASN A 164 3.38 22.98 25.65
N MET A 165 2.12 23.10 25.18
CA MET A 165 1.80 23.70 23.88
C MET A 165 1.95 25.22 23.94
N GLU A 166 3.19 25.68 24.17
CA GLU A 166 3.55 27.09 24.20
C GLU A 166 4.98 27.29 23.68
N LYS A 167 5.25 28.48 23.18
CA LYS A 167 6.58 28.83 22.67
C LYS A 167 7.62 28.76 23.80
N GLY A 168 8.71 28.01 23.59
CA GLY A 168 9.71 27.84 24.61
C GLY A 168 10.75 26.77 24.31
N VAL A 169 11.59 26.50 25.31
CA VAL A 169 12.62 25.44 25.25
C VAL A 169 12.41 24.48 26.41
N PHE A 170 12.08 23.25 26.08
CA PHE A 170 11.66 22.20 26.99
C PHE A 170 12.69 21.07 27.05
N LYS A 171 12.88 20.50 28.22
CA LYS A 171 13.64 19.26 28.37
C LYS A 171 12.73 18.08 28.01
N ILE A 172 13.30 17.07 27.37
CA ILE A 172 12.65 15.80 27.17
C ILE A 172 13.27 14.79 28.13
N GLU A 173 12.44 14.00 28.79
CA GLU A 173 12.84 12.87 29.58
C GLU A 173 12.81 11.61 28.69
N GLU A 174 13.95 11.29 28.10
CA GLU A 174 14.16 10.02 27.38
C GLU A 174 15.44 9.39 27.95
N GLY A 175 15.31 8.31 28.71
CA GLY A 175 16.35 7.40 29.17
C GLY A 175 17.73 7.98 29.57
N GLU A 176 18.53 7.25 30.28
CA GLU A 176 19.79 7.76 30.89
C GLU A 176 20.89 8.20 29.89
N GLN A 177 20.75 7.87 28.59
CA GLN A 177 21.78 8.12 27.57
C GLN A 177 21.41 9.12 26.48
N GLN A 178 20.19 9.65 26.46
CA GLN A 178 19.77 10.57 25.39
C GLN A 178 19.72 12.02 25.86
N HIS A 179 20.66 12.80 25.37
CA HIS A 179 20.76 14.24 25.70
C HIS A 179 19.93 15.06 24.71
N LYS A 180 18.57 14.90 24.73
CA LYS A 180 17.67 15.63 23.85
C LYS A 180 16.95 16.77 24.56
N PHE A 181 16.51 17.75 23.78
CA PHE A 181 15.60 18.82 24.20
C PHE A 181 14.85 19.36 22.97
N VAL A 182 13.73 20.04 23.18
CA VAL A 182 12.90 20.61 22.12
C VAL A 182 12.82 22.13 22.30
N ARG A 183 12.85 22.84 21.17
CA ARG A 183 12.46 24.24 21.10
C ARG A 183 11.15 24.30 20.29
N VAL A 184 10.10 24.82 20.90
CA VAL A 184 8.84 25.16 20.21
C VAL A 184 8.99 26.56 19.66
N ASN A 185 8.99 26.66 18.33
CA ASN A 185 9.15 27.93 17.63
C ASN A 185 7.81 28.67 17.52
N GLU A 186 6.74 27.93 17.22
CA GLU A 186 5.41 28.46 17.02
C GLU A 186 4.33 27.39 17.27
N ILE A 187 3.17 27.84 17.74
CA ILE A 187 1.96 27.02 17.82
C ILE A 187 1.08 27.39 16.65
N LEU A 188 0.76 26.37 15.84
CA LEU A 188 -0.07 26.50 14.65
C LEU A 188 -1.50 26.10 14.99
N ALA A 189 -2.43 27.02 14.82
CA ALA A 189 -3.85 26.75 15.00
C ALA A 189 -4.35 25.64 14.05
N PRO A 190 -5.44 24.97 14.39
CA PRO A 190 -6.11 24.05 13.49
C PRO A 190 -6.31 24.68 12.11
N SER A 191 -5.97 23.94 11.08
CA SER A 191 -6.05 24.44 9.71
C SER A 191 -6.39 23.32 8.75
N GLN A 192 -6.85 23.68 7.57
CA GLN A 192 -7.19 22.71 6.54
C GLN A 192 -5.94 22.02 5.98
N LYS A 193 -6.01 20.70 5.84
CA LYS A 193 -5.01 19.94 5.09
C LYS A 193 -5.23 20.17 3.61
N LEU A 194 -4.20 20.60 2.90
CA LEU A 194 -4.29 20.72 1.45
C LEU A 194 -4.38 19.33 0.80
N LEU A 195 -4.98 19.29 -0.39
CA LEU A 195 -5.11 18.05 -1.16
C LEU A 195 -3.74 17.37 -1.35
N ASP A 196 -2.71 18.13 -1.69
CA ASP A 196 -1.37 17.61 -1.95
C ASP A 196 -0.68 17.12 -0.68
N ASP A 197 -0.91 17.76 0.46
CA ASP A 197 -0.34 17.37 1.76
C ASP A 197 -0.91 16.02 2.27
N ASN A 198 -2.13 15.68 1.85
CA ASN A 198 -2.85 14.50 2.35
C ASN A 198 -3.42 13.64 1.22
N ARG A 199 -2.82 13.70 0.04
CA ARG A 199 -3.32 13.12 -1.20
C ARG A 199 -3.61 11.62 -1.07
N GLY A 200 -2.75 10.87 -0.39
CA GLY A 200 -2.94 9.42 -0.20
C GLY A 200 -4.24 9.08 0.53
N VAL A 201 -4.51 9.75 1.65
CA VAL A 201 -5.74 9.54 2.44
C VAL A 201 -6.97 9.97 1.65
N ILE A 202 -6.90 11.15 1.01
CA ILE A 202 -8.03 11.68 0.22
C ILE A 202 -8.32 10.79 -0.98
N THR A 203 -7.29 10.21 -1.63
CA THR A 203 -7.47 9.27 -2.74
C THR A 203 -8.13 7.97 -2.25
N SER A 204 -7.73 7.46 -1.08
CA SER A 204 -8.35 6.27 -0.47
C SER A 204 -9.84 6.51 -0.14
N ASP A 205 -10.17 7.66 0.45
CA ASP A 205 -11.55 8.03 0.73
C ASP A 205 -12.37 8.20 -0.57
N TYR A 206 -11.73 8.72 -1.62
CA TYR A 206 -12.37 8.83 -2.93
C TYR A 206 -12.58 7.47 -3.60
N GLN A 207 -11.69 6.50 -3.39
CA GLN A 207 -11.91 5.11 -3.82
C GLN A 207 -13.15 4.53 -3.16
N ASN A 208 -13.27 4.66 -1.84
CA ASN A 208 -14.44 4.19 -1.10
C ASN A 208 -15.74 4.85 -1.62
N TYR A 209 -15.71 6.15 -1.86
CA TYR A 209 -16.85 6.87 -2.44
C TYR A 209 -17.23 6.36 -3.83
N LEU A 210 -16.26 6.10 -4.70
CA LEU A 210 -16.50 5.55 -6.04
C LEU A 210 -17.09 4.14 -5.97
N GLU A 211 -16.59 3.31 -5.06
CA GLU A 211 -17.09 1.95 -4.83
C GLU A 211 -18.54 1.96 -4.32
N GLU A 212 -18.82 2.74 -3.27
CA GLU A 212 -20.18 2.87 -2.74
C GLU A 212 -21.16 3.38 -3.80
N SER A 213 -20.74 4.38 -4.58
CA SER A 213 -21.55 4.94 -5.67
C SER A 213 -21.81 3.92 -6.77
N TRP A 214 -20.80 3.11 -7.11
CA TRP A 214 -20.93 2.06 -8.10
C TRP A 214 -21.86 0.94 -7.61
N ILE A 215 -21.66 0.45 -6.38
CA ILE A 215 -22.53 -0.58 -5.78
C ILE A 215 -23.98 -0.09 -5.68
N LYS A 216 -24.18 1.18 -5.30
CA LYS A 216 -25.52 1.78 -5.27
C LYS A 216 -26.16 1.80 -6.68
N GLY A 217 -25.36 2.14 -7.69
CA GLY A 217 -25.78 2.08 -9.10
C GLY A 217 -26.19 0.67 -9.53
N LEU A 218 -25.40 -0.34 -9.17
CA LEU A 218 -25.70 -1.75 -9.46
C LEU A 218 -27.01 -2.19 -8.79
N LYS A 219 -27.19 -1.86 -7.49
CA LYS A 219 -28.45 -2.18 -6.75
C LYS A 219 -29.68 -1.52 -7.34
N ASN A 220 -29.54 -0.36 -7.97
CA ASN A 220 -30.63 0.30 -8.67
C ASN A 220 -30.93 -0.31 -10.04
N THR A 221 -29.93 -0.95 -10.68
CA THR A 221 -30.08 -1.55 -12.01
C THR A 221 -30.51 -3.00 -11.95
N TYR A 222 -30.06 -3.75 -10.95
CA TYR A 222 -30.31 -5.17 -10.80
C TYR A 222 -31.14 -5.45 -9.56
N LEU A 223 -32.20 -6.26 -9.73
CA LEU A 223 -32.98 -6.75 -8.60
C LEU A 223 -32.14 -7.77 -7.82
N VAL A 224 -31.87 -7.47 -6.55
CA VAL A 224 -31.19 -8.40 -5.64
C VAL A 224 -32.25 -9.05 -4.75
N GLN A 225 -32.36 -10.39 -4.82
CA GLN A 225 -33.22 -11.17 -3.95
C GLN A 225 -32.35 -12.04 -3.04
N ILE A 226 -32.54 -11.91 -1.74
CA ILE A 226 -31.86 -12.71 -0.73
C ILE A 226 -32.83 -13.77 -0.22
N TYR A 227 -32.42 -15.02 -0.20
CA TYR A 227 -33.18 -16.14 0.33
C TYR A 227 -32.70 -16.44 1.75
N ASP A 228 -33.26 -15.75 2.73
CA ASP A 228 -32.82 -15.80 4.14
C ASP A 228 -32.81 -17.21 4.71
N ASP A 229 -33.77 -18.07 4.34
CA ASP A 229 -33.83 -19.47 4.78
C ASP A 229 -32.62 -20.29 4.30
N ASN A 230 -32.12 -20.00 3.09
CA ASN A 230 -30.95 -20.68 2.55
C ASN A 230 -29.67 -20.17 3.24
N VAL A 231 -29.60 -18.88 3.51
CA VAL A 231 -28.49 -18.28 4.28
C VAL A 231 -28.41 -18.86 5.68
N ALA A 232 -29.56 -18.97 6.38
CA ALA A 232 -29.62 -19.55 7.73
C ALA A 232 -29.13 -21.00 7.78
N ARG A 233 -29.39 -21.80 6.73
CA ARG A 233 -28.89 -23.20 6.65
C ARG A 233 -27.37 -23.27 6.57
N LEU A 234 -26.71 -22.36 5.85
CA LEU A 234 -25.25 -22.32 5.73
C LEU A 234 -24.54 -22.09 7.08
N TYR A 235 -25.20 -21.42 8.03
CA TYR A 235 -24.66 -21.21 9.38
C TYR A 235 -24.93 -22.36 10.34
N ASN A 236 -25.92 -23.21 10.06
CA ASN A 236 -26.30 -24.32 10.93
C ASN A 236 -25.58 -25.63 10.56
N ASP A 237 -24.99 -25.71 9.38
CA ASP A 237 -24.25 -26.88 8.86
C ASP A 237 -22.72 -26.80 9.13
N GLN A 238 -22.25 -25.83 9.93
CA GLN A 238 -20.89 -25.70 10.45
C GLN A 238 -20.85 -26.11 11.92
#